data_d5a41f1064f86c45820412e11a4961cb
#
_entry.id   d5a41f1064f86c45820412e11a4961cb
#
_cell.length_a   1.000
_cell.length_b   1.000
_cell.length_c   1.000
_cell.angle_alpha   90.00
_cell.angle_beta   90.00
_cell.angle_gamma   90.00
#
_symmetry.space_group_name_H-M   'P 1'
#
loop_
_entity.id
_entity.type
_entity.pdbx_description
1 polymer ?
#
loop_
_entity_poly.entity_id
_entity_poly.type
_entity_poly.pdbx_seq_one_letter_code
_entity_poly.pdbx_strand_id
1 'polypeptide(L)'
;MLLESQQQALNAFGNQKDAAKIEAQINHLKSNPNDASALTSIMESMAGRQKMINKKAVELQSKNELKLNLWRQSRQTLNKALIEEGKLAASNTELGLKLSKLMKGASSAQKAILATQFRPIVYFVTSLPKDYKLMKDTTALQDEVNKKLEIKLPPMKTIPASLPSMDFSF
;
A
#
# COMPACT_ATOMS: atom_id res chain seq x y z
N MET A 1 -3.28 -6.62 3.49
CA MET A 1 -3.79 -6.56 2.08
C MET A 1 -2.78 -6.02 1.09
N LEU A 2 -2.22 -4.78 1.19
CA LEU A 2 -1.22 -4.30 0.19
C LEU A 2 0.03 -5.15 0.13
N LEU A 3 0.62 -5.51 1.27
CA LEU A 3 1.75 -6.44 1.34
C LEU A 3 1.42 -7.80 0.71
N GLU A 4 0.24 -8.32 0.95
CA GLU A 4 -0.21 -9.58 0.36
C GLU A 4 -0.33 -9.49 -1.16
N SER A 5 -0.85 -8.37 -1.69
CA SER A 5 -0.86 -8.12 -3.13
C SER A 5 0.56 -8.10 -3.72
N GLN A 6 1.49 -7.42 -3.07
CA GLN A 6 2.90 -7.37 -3.51
C GLN A 6 3.57 -8.75 -3.46
N GLN A 7 3.33 -9.51 -2.39
CA GLN A 7 3.82 -10.89 -2.26
C GLN A 7 3.30 -11.78 -3.39
N GLN A 8 2.00 -11.70 -3.67
CA GLN A 8 1.35 -12.47 -4.74
C GLN A 8 1.91 -12.08 -6.13
N ALA A 9 2.14 -10.78 -6.38
CA ALA A 9 2.74 -10.31 -7.63
C ALA A 9 4.17 -10.84 -7.80
N LEU A 10 5.00 -10.79 -6.76
CA LEU A 10 6.36 -11.32 -6.79
C LEU A 10 6.38 -12.83 -7.02
N ASN A 11 5.48 -13.57 -6.37
CA ASN A 11 5.33 -15.01 -6.60
C ASN A 11 4.83 -15.31 -8.02
N ALA A 12 3.98 -14.44 -8.60
CA ALA A 12 3.54 -14.58 -9.98
C ALA A 12 4.71 -14.46 -10.96
N PHE A 13 5.68 -13.58 -10.69
CA PHE A 13 6.92 -13.44 -11.45
C PHE A 13 7.98 -14.51 -11.15
N GLY A 14 7.71 -15.44 -10.24
CA GLY A 14 8.70 -16.43 -9.80
C GLY A 14 9.78 -15.87 -8.85
N ASN A 15 9.64 -14.65 -8.35
CA ASN A 15 10.58 -14.04 -7.39
C ASN A 15 10.27 -14.49 -5.96
N GLN A 16 10.54 -15.76 -5.67
CA GLN A 16 10.24 -16.38 -4.38
C GLN A 16 11.04 -15.75 -3.22
N LYS A 17 12.28 -15.31 -3.48
CA LYS A 17 13.15 -14.72 -2.45
C LYS A 17 12.55 -13.43 -1.86
N ASP A 18 12.09 -12.53 -2.71
CA ASP A 18 11.50 -11.27 -2.24
C ASP A 18 10.06 -11.46 -1.74
N ALA A 19 9.32 -12.41 -2.30
CA ALA A 19 8.02 -12.80 -1.78
C ALA A 19 8.11 -13.36 -0.35
N ALA A 20 9.10 -14.19 -0.04
CA ALA A 20 9.33 -14.74 1.30
C ALA A 20 9.69 -13.65 2.33
N LYS A 21 10.43 -12.61 1.93
CA LYS A 21 10.70 -11.46 2.81
C LYS A 21 9.40 -10.73 3.20
N ILE A 22 8.50 -10.54 2.23
CA ILE A 22 7.19 -9.91 2.51
C ILE A 22 6.35 -10.81 3.41
N GLU A 23 6.36 -12.12 3.18
CA GLU A 23 5.67 -13.09 4.03
C GLU A 23 6.14 -13.00 5.48
N ALA A 24 7.46 -12.93 5.70
CA ALA A 24 8.02 -12.74 7.03
C ALA A 24 7.55 -11.43 7.67
N GLN A 25 7.47 -10.33 6.91
CA GLN A 25 6.94 -9.05 7.38
C GLN A 25 5.45 -9.16 7.75
N ILE A 26 4.64 -9.82 6.93
CA ILE A 26 3.22 -10.06 7.22
C ILE A 26 3.06 -10.86 8.51
N ASN A 27 3.83 -11.93 8.68
CA ASN A 27 3.77 -12.78 9.86
C ASN A 27 4.24 -12.04 11.11
N HIS A 28 5.30 -11.23 11.01
CA HIS A 28 5.76 -10.39 12.10
C HIS A 28 4.67 -9.41 12.57
N LEU A 29 4.01 -8.70 11.65
CA LEU A 29 2.92 -7.77 11.99
C LEU A 29 1.70 -8.47 12.60
N LYS A 30 1.38 -9.70 12.15
CA LYS A 30 0.29 -10.49 12.73
C LYS A 30 0.60 -10.92 14.17
N SER A 31 1.85 -11.28 14.44
CA SER A 31 2.30 -11.69 15.78
C SER A 31 2.57 -10.51 16.71
N ASN A 32 2.92 -9.36 16.17
CA ASN A 32 3.28 -8.15 16.90
C ASN A 32 2.52 -6.92 16.36
N PRO A 33 1.19 -6.86 16.52
CA PRO A 33 0.36 -5.82 15.88
C PRO A 33 0.66 -4.40 16.39
N ASN A 34 1.32 -4.29 17.55
CA ASN A 34 1.67 -3.01 18.19
C ASN A 34 3.12 -2.58 17.92
N ASP A 35 3.87 -3.30 17.07
CA ASP A 35 5.24 -2.91 16.71
C ASP A 35 5.20 -1.74 15.71
N ALA A 36 5.10 -0.53 16.26
CA ALA A 36 5.04 0.70 15.47
C ALA A 36 6.30 0.95 14.63
N SER A 37 7.47 0.48 15.09
CA SER A 37 8.74 0.61 14.36
C SER A 37 8.74 -0.27 13.11
N ALA A 38 8.40 -1.55 13.27
CA ALA A 38 8.29 -2.47 12.15
C ALA A 38 7.23 -2.01 11.15
N LEU A 39 6.05 -1.58 11.62
CA LEU A 39 4.99 -1.06 10.77
C LEU A 39 5.47 0.12 9.93
N THR A 40 6.13 1.11 10.54
CA THR A 40 6.64 2.29 9.84
C THR A 40 7.67 1.90 8.79
N SER A 41 8.66 1.08 9.13
CA SER A 41 9.70 0.61 8.19
C SER A 41 9.11 -0.14 7.00
N ILE A 42 8.10 -0.97 7.24
CA ILE A 42 7.38 -1.70 6.18
C ILE A 42 6.65 -0.73 5.27
N MET A 43 5.92 0.24 5.83
CA MET A 43 5.19 1.24 5.04
C MET A 43 6.14 2.09 4.19
N GLU A 44 7.25 2.55 4.73
CA GLU A 44 8.28 3.32 4.00
C GLU A 44 8.84 2.54 2.80
N SER A 45 8.96 1.22 2.90
CA SER A 45 9.48 0.36 1.83
C SER A 45 8.45 -0.04 0.76
N MET A 46 7.15 0.09 1.04
CA MET A 46 6.08 -0.41 0.17
C MET A 46 6.05 0.27 -1.20
N ALA A 47 6.20 1.59 -1.23
CA ALA A 47 6.17 2.36 -2.49
C ALA A 47 7.34 1.98 -3.42
N GLY A 48 8.54 1.80 -2.87
CA GLY A 48 9.70 1.34 -3.63
C GLY A 48 9.52 -0.04 -4.24
N ARG A 49 8.99 -0.98 -3.44
CA ARG A 49 8.64 -2.32 -3.93
C ARG A 49 7.59 -2.29 -5.03
N GLN A 50 6.55 -1.47 -4.87
CA GLN A 50 5.51 -1.38 -5.88
C GLN A 50 6.05 -0.88 -7.21
N LYS A 51 6.93 0.13 -7.20
CA LYS A 51 7.59 0.61 -8.42
C LYS A 51 8.41 -0.49 -9.11
N MET A 52 9.12 -1.32 -8.34
CA MET A 52 9.87 -2.46 -8.87
C MET A 52 8.94 -3.51 -9.50
N ILE A 53 7.82 -3.84 -8.84
CA ILE A 53 6.80 -4.75 -9.36
C ILE A 53 6.21 -4.20 -10.66
N ASN A 54 5.88 -2.91 -10.70
CA ASN A 54 5.34 -2.24 -11.88
C ASN A 54 6.31 -2.28 -13.05
N LYS A 55 7.60 -1.97 -12.81
CA LYS A 55 8.64 -2.08 -13.84
C LYS A 55 8.69 -3.47 -14.44
N LYS A 56 8.73 -4.50 -13.60
CA LYS A 56 8.76 -5.89 -14.06
C LYS A 56 7.49 -6.29 -14.83
N ALA A 57 6.32 -5.77 -14.42
CA ALA A 57 5.07 -6.04 -15.13
C ALA A 57 5.07 -5.49 -16.56
N VAL A 58 5.62 -4.30 -16.77
CA VAL A 58 5.72 -3.68 -18.11
C VAL A 58 6.66 -4.47 -19.04
N GLU A 59 7.71 -5.07 -18.47
CA GLU A 59 8.70 -5.85 -19.23
C GLU A 59 8.19 -7.19 -19.74
N LEU A 60 7.04 -7.68 -19.26
CA LEU A 60 6.44 -8.95 -19.70
C LEU A 60 6.09 -8.94 -21.19
N GLN A 61 6.50 -9.99 -21.90
CA GLN A 61 6.20 -10.20 -23.31
C GLN A 61 5.12 -11.28 -23.52
N SER A 62 4.96 -12.18 -22.57
CA SER A 62 4.01 -13.29 -22.66
C SER A 62 3.37 -13.58 -21.29
N LYS A 63 2.09 -14.00 -21.34
CA LYS A 63 1.40 -14.52 -20.15
C LYS A 63 2.03 -15.79 -19.56
N ASN A 64 2.82 -16.52 -20.37
CA ASN A 64 3.52 -17.72 -19.91
C ASN A 64 4.68 -17.42 -18.95
N GLU A 65 5.12 -16.16 -18.88
CA GLU A 65 6.09 -15.68 -17.89
C GLU A 65 5.50 -15.48 -16.48
N LEU A 66 4.19 -15.67 -16.35
CA LEU A 66 3.43 -15.43 -15.11
C LEU A 66 2.76 -16.70 -14.59
N LYS A 67 2.76 -16.87 -13.29
CA LYS A 67 1.80 -17.74 -12.60
C LYS A 67 0.45 -17.01 -12.54
N LEU A 68 -0.39 -17.21 -13.57
CA LEU A 68 -1.60 -16.44 -13.83
C LEU A 68 -2.56 -16.34 -12.65
N ASN A 69 -2.72 -17.42 -11.88
CA ASN A 69 -3.61 -17.40 -10.71
C ASN A 69 -3.11 -16.44 -9.63
N LEU A 70 -1.80 -16.42 -9.35
CA LEU A 70 -1.19 -15.51 -8.38
C LEU A 70 -1.23 -14.06 -8.87
N TRP A 71 -1.04 -13.83 -10.16
CA TRP A 71 -1.18 -12.50 -10.77
C TRP A 71 -2.61 -11.96 -10.61
N ARG A 72 -3.63 -12.77 -10.93
CA ARG A 72 -5.03 -12.42 -10.75
C ARG A 72 -5.38 -12.15 -9.28
N GLN A 73 -4.89 -12.99 -8.38
CA GLN A 73 -5.07 -12.79 -6.93
C GLN A 73 -4.43 -11.48 -6.47
N SER A 74 -3.21 -11.17 -6.91
CA SER A 74 -2.54 -9.91 -6.60
C SER A 74 -3.41 -8.71 -7.02
N ARG A 75 -3.94 -8.72 -8.23
CA ARG A 75 -4.80 -7.64 -8.74
C ARG A 75 -6.10 -7.50 -7.94
N GLN A 76 -6.73 -8.63 -7.56
CA GLN A 76 -7.93 -8.62 -6.72
C GLN A 76 -7.63 -8.10 -5.31
N THR A 77 -6.52 -8.55 -4.71
CA THR A 77 -6.11 -8.12 -3.37
C THR A 77 -5.78 -6.63 -3.36
N LEU A 78 -5.11 -6.12 -4.40
CA LEU A 78 -4.85 -4.69 -4.56
C LEU A 78 -6.15 -3.88 -4.66
N ASN A 79 -7.11 -4.37 -5.44
CA ASN A 79 -8.42 -3.71 -5.57
C ASN A 79 -9.15 -3.62 -4.23
N LYS A 80 -9.16 -4.72 -3.45
CA LYS A 80 -9.75 -4.73 -2.11
C LYS A 80 -9.02 -3.76 -1.17
N ALA A 81 -7.69 -3.75 -1.21
CA ALA A 81 -6.87 -2.86 -0.40
C ALA A 81 -7.20 -1.38 -0.66
N LEU A 82 -7.30 -0.98 -1.92
CA LEU A 82 -7.63 0.40 -2.29
C LEU A 82 -9.04 0.82 -1.84
N ILE A 83 -10.01 -0.08 -1.91
CA ILE A 83 -11.36 0.18 -1.41
C ILE A 83 -11.35 0.39 0.11
N GLU A 84 -10.64 -0.46 0.85
CA GLU A 84 -10.53 -0.34 2.32
C GLU A 84 -9.72 0.90 2.71
N GLU A 85 -8.65 1.23 2.01
CA GLU A 85 -7.92 2.49 2.22
C GLU A 85 -8.80 3.72 2.00
N GLY A 86 -9.64 3.70 0.98
CA GLY A 86 -10.61 4.78 0.75
C GLY A 86 -11.58 4.97 1.92
N LYS A 87 -12.04 3.89 2.53
CA LYS A 87 -12.89 3.93 3.72
C LYS A 87 -12.13 4.41 4.96
N LEU A 88 -10.92 3.90 5.16
CA LEU A 88 -10.07 4.28 6.30
C LEU A 88 -9.63 5.74 6.23
N ALA A 89 -9.40 6.28 5.04
CA ALA A 89 -9.04 7.68 4.86
C ALA A 89 -10.06 8.62 5.49
N ALA A 90 -11.36 8.35 5.31
CA ALA A 90 -12.41 9.16 5.91
C ALA A 90 -12.35 9.14 7.46
N SER A 91 -12.15 7.96 8.06
CA SER A 91 -12.05 7.79 9.51
C SER A 91 -10.76 8.41 10.09
N ASN A 92 -9.65 8.31 9.34
CA ASN A 92 -8.35 8.82 9.80
C ASN A 92 -8.20 10.33 9.62
N THR A 93 -9.03 10.98 8.81
CA THR A 93 -9.06 12.44 8.69
C THR A 93 -9.33 13.09 10.04
N GLU A 94 -10.30 12.59 10.81
CA GLU A 94 -10.62 13.11 12.14
C GLU A 94 -9.44 12.93 13.11
N LEU A 95 -8.80 11.77 13.10
CA LEU A 95 -7.64 11.47 13.94
C LEU A 95 -6.44 12.38 13.60
N GLY A 96 -6.17 12.57 12.31
CA GLY A 96 -5.13 13.49 11.83
C GLY A 96 -5.38 14.93 12.23
N LEU A 97 -6.63 15.41 12.17
CA LEU A 97 -7.00 16.75 12.63
C LEU A 97 -6.79 16.91 14.16
N LYS A 98 -7.15 15.90 14.94
CA LYS A 98 -6.89 15.91 16.38
C LYS A 98 -5.40 15.96 16.68
N LEU A 99 -4.59 15.15 15.97
CA LEU A 99 -3.14 15.15 16.12
C LEU A 99 -2.51 16.48 15.71
N SER A 100 -2.95 17.07 14.59
CA SER A 100 -2.49 18.39 14.13
C SER A 100 -2.77 19.47 15.17
N LYS A 101 -3.95 19.48 15.79
CA LYS A 101 -4.28 20.42 16.88
C LYS A 101 -3.37 20.24 18.10
N LEU A 102 -3.11 18.98 18.49
CA LEU A 102 -2.18 18.68 19.60
C LEU A 102 -0.77 19.16 19.29
N MET A 103 -0.27 18.91 18.08
CA MET A 103 1.05 19.34 17.63
C MET A 103 1.19 20.86 17.61
N LYS A 104 0.16 21.60 17.15
CA LYS A 104 0.18 23.08 17.11
C LYS A 104 0.26 23.70 18.51
N GLY A 105 -0.40 23.11 19.51
CA GLY A 105 -0.39 23.59 20.88
C GLY A 105 0.82 23.15 21.73
N ALA A 106 1.67 22.26 21.21
CA ALA A 106 2.75 21.65 21.96
C ALA A 106 4.06 22.44 21.83
N SER A 107 4.87 22.43 22.92
CA SER A 107 6.25 22.91 22.90
C SER A 107 7.14 22.05 21.98
N SER A 108 8.33 22.53 21.60
CA SER A 108 9.25 21.79 20.73
C SER A 108 9.62 20.41 21.29
N ALA A 109 9.83 20.30 22.60
CA ALA A 109 10.10 19.02 23.26
C ALA A 109 8.90 18.06 23.20
N GLN A 110 7.69 18.58 23.44
CA GLN A 110 6.46 17.79 23.34
C GLN A 110 6.18 17.35 21.89
N LYS A 111 6.45 18.20 20.89
CA LYS A 111 6.34 17.85 19.48
C LYS A 111 7.22 16.65 19.12
N ALA A 112 8.48 16.64 19.60
CA ALA A 112 9.39 15.53 19.35
C ALA A 112 8.85 14.21 19.94
N ILE A 113 8.32 14.25 21.17
CA ILE A 113 7.71 13.09 21.83
C ILE A 113 6.47 12.61 21.04
N LEU A 114 5.56 13.53 20.70
CA LEU A 114 4.35 13.22 19.96
C LEU A 114 4.68 12.64 18.57
N ALA A 115 5.62 13.23 17.84
CA ALA A 115 6.06 12.73 16.54
C ALA A 115 6.63 11.32 16.63
N THR A 116 7.35 10.98 17.70
CA THR A 116 7.87 9.62 17.92
C THR A 116 6.75 8.64 18.26
N GLN A 117 5.88 8.99 19.21
CA GLN A 117 4.78 8.13 19.66
C GLN A 117 3.74 7.87 18.57
N PHE A 118 3.44 8.90 17.76
CA PHE A 118 2.42 8.83 16.71
C PHE A 118 3.02 8.70 15.31
N ARG A 119 4.29 8.33 15.19
CA ARG A 119 5.00 8.18 13.90
C ARG A 119 4.23 7.37 12.86
N PRO A 120 3.62 6.21 13.16
CA PRO A 120 2.83 5.48 12.17
C PRO A 120 1.62 6.27 11.67
N ILE A 121 0.96 7.03 12.56
CA ILE A 121 -0.21 7.85 12.19
C ILE A 121 0.22 9.04 11.33
N VAL A 122 1.29 9.74 11.74
CA VAL A 122 1.86 10.85 10.96
C VAL A 122 2.26 10.37 9.58
N TYR A 123 2.98 9.25 9.49
CA TYR A 123 3.36 8.65 8.21
C TYR A 123 2.13 8.32 7.37
N PHE A 124 1.15 7.61 7.95
CA PHE A 124 -0.07 7.21 7.25
C PHE A 124 -0.79 8.43 6.66
N VAL A 125 -0.99 9.48 7.46
CA VAL A 125 -1.71 10.69 7.04
C VAL A 125 -0.96 11.46 5.96
N THR A 126 0.37 11.57 6.05
CA THR A 126 1.19 12.34 5.12
C THR A 126 1.52 11.59 3.83
N SER A 127 1.66 10.27 3.90
CA SER A 127 2.07 9.43 2.76
C SER A 127 0.90 8.79 2.03
N LEU A 128 -0.24 8.57 2.71
CA LEU A 128 -1.40 7.89 2.16
C LEU A 128 -1.86 8.44 0.80
N PRO A 129 -1.98 9.77 0.56
CA PRO A 129 -2.41 10.27 -0.73
C PRO A 129 -1.47 9.87 -1.88
N LYS A 130 -0.15 9.88 -1.63
CA LYS A 130 0.87 9.49 -2.61
C LYS A 130 0.85 7.98 -2.86
N ASP A 131 0.74 7.20 -1.78
CA ASP A 131 0.70 5.74 -1.84
C ASP A 131 -0.58 5.27 -2.52
N TYR A 132 -1.72 5.87 -2.19
CA TYR A 132 -2.99 5.60 -2.84
C TYR A 132 -2.94 5.90 -4.35
N LYS A 133 -2.36 7.06 -4.74
CA LYS A 133 -2.15 7.40 -6.14
C LYS A 133 -1.28 6.35 -6.84
N LEU A 134 -0.14 5.99 -6.25
CA LEU A 134 0.75 4.97 -6.80
C LEU A 134 0.03 3.63 -7.00
N MET A 135 -0.78 3.20 -6.04
CA MET A 135 -1.54 1.95 -6.13
C MET A 135 -2.65 2.02 -7.20
N LYS A 136 -3.31 3.18 -7.36
CA LYS A 136 -4.24 3.41 -8.48
C LYS A 136 -3.54 3.33 -9.83
N ASP A 137 -2.42 4.03 -9.97
CA ASP A 137 -1.62 4.00 -11.19
C ASP A 137 -1.14 2.56 -11.49
N THR A 138 -0.84 1.79 -10.44
CA THR A 138 -0.53 0.35 -10.55
C THR A 138 -1.72 -0.45 -11.09
N THR A 139 -2.95 -0.17 -10.64
CA THR A 139 -4.11 -0.90 -11.17
C THR A 139 -4.32 -0.63 -12.65
N ALA A 140 -4.19 0.63 -13.08
CA ALA A 140 -4.28 1.01 -14.49
C ALA A 140 -3.21 0.30 -15.33
N LEU A 141 -1.96 0.32 -14.86
CA LEU A 141 -0.85 -0.37 -15.51
C LEU A 141 -1.07 -1.88 -15.61
N GLN A 142 -1.54 -2.52 -14.53
CA GLN A 142 -1.87 -3.96 -14.56
C GLN A 142 -3.00 -4.26 -15.53
N ASP A 143 -3.99 -3.37 -15.66
CA ASP A 143 -5.09 -3.54 -16.61
C ASP A 143 -4.59 -3.41 -18.07
N GLU A 144 -3.63 -2.51 -18.35
CA GLU A 144 -2.94 -2.42 -19.64
C GLU A 144 -2.14 -3.69 -19.97
N VAL A 145 -1.36 -4.19 -18.99
CA VAL A 145 -0.60 -5.45 -19.12
C VAL A 145 -1.55 -6.62 -19.37
N ASN A 146 -2.66 -6.69 -18.62
CA ASN A 146 -3.65 -7.74 -18.81
C ASN A 146 -4.29 -7.70 -20.21
N LYS A 147 -4.59 -6.50 -20.72
CA LYS A 147 -5.10 -6.31 -22.08
C LYS A 147 -4.07 -6.73 -23.13
N LYS A 148 -2.80 -6.28 -22.97
CA LYS A 148 -1.69 -6.65 -23.87
C LYS A 148 -1.48 -8.16 -23.94
N LEU A 149 -1.54 -8.84 -22.80
CA LEU A 149 -1.27 -10.29 -22.69
C LEU A 149 -2.54 -11.16 -22.76
N GLU A 150 -3.69 -10.58 -23.05
CA GLU A 150 -4.99 -11.27 -23.10
C GLU A 150 -5.32 -12.06 -21.83
N ILE A 151 -5.01 -11.47 -20.66
CA ILE A 151 -5.30 -12.04 -19.36
C ILE A 151 -6.68 -11.59 -18.91
N LYS A 152 -7.62 -12.51 -18.82
CA LYS A 152 -8.97 -12.22 -18.28
C LYS A 152 -8.92 -12.10 -16.76
N LEU A 153 -9.40 -10.98 -16.24
CA LEU A 153 -9.61 -10.75 -14.83
C LEU A 153 -11.06 -11.06 -14.44
N PRO A 154 -11.31 -11.50 -13.21
CA PRO A 154 -12.67 -11.58 -12.68
C PRO A 154 -13.26 -10.18 -12.47
N PRO A 155 -14.60 -10.05 -12.38
CA PRO A 155 -15.24 -8.77 -12.04
C PRO A 155 -14.69 -8.19 -10.75
N MET A 156 -14.43 -6.90 -10.74
CA MET A 156 -13.90 -6.18 -9.59
C MET A 156 -14.80 -5.00 -9.22
N LYS A 157 -14.80 -4.67 -7.92
CA LYS A 157 -15.52 -3.50 -7.42
C LYS A 157 -14.83 -2.22 -7.89
N THR A 158 -15.62 -1.16 -8.07
CA THR A 158 -15.10 0.17 -8.42
C THR A 158 -14.24 0.73 -7.29
N ILE A 159 -13.04 1.18 -7.63
CA ILE A 159 -12.13 1.86 -6.72
C ILE A 159 -12.54 3.33 -6.62
N PRO A 160 -12.54 3.96 -5.42
CA PRO A 160 -12.80 5.38 -5.28
C PRO A 160 -11.87 6.22 -6.18
N ALA A 161 -12.42 7.26 -6.80
CA ALA A 161 -11.66 8.10 -7.73
C ALA A 161 -10.54 8.88 -7.03
N SER A 162 -10.80 9.33 -5.80
CA SER A 162 -9.86 10.06 -4.97
C SER A 162 -10.10 9.74 -3.49
N LEU A 163 -9.09 9.96 -2.66
CA LEU A 163 -9.28 10.04 -1.22
C LEU A 163 -9.95 11.37 -0.84
N PRO A 164 -10.65 11.44 0.31
CA PRO A 164 -11.07 12.71 0.89
C PRO A 164 -9.85 13.64 1.02
N SER A 165 -10.06 14.95 0.84
CA SER A 165 -9.00 15.94 1.03
C SER A 165 -8.50 15.87 2.47
N MET A 166 -7.21 15.59 2.62
CA MET A 166 -6.51 15.52 3.91
C MET A 166 -5.48 16.63 3.93
N ASP A 167 -5.87 17.80 4.44
CA ASP A 167 -4.95 18.93 4.59
C ASP A 167 -4.49 18.99 6.05
N PHE A 168 -3.33 18.39 6.30
CA PHE A 168 -2.69 18.39 7.62
C PHE A 168 -1.41 19.21 7.57
N SER A 169 -1.43 20.38 8.18
CA SER A 169 -0.22 21.14 8.50
C SER A 169 0.27 20.73 9.91
N PHE A 170 1.38 19.99 9.98
CA PHE A 170 2.07 19.66 11.22
C PHE A 170 3.14 20.69 11.58
#